data_b0b3f5db8830ad035f1dca2bf857e67c
#
_entry.id   b0b3f5db8830ad035f1dca2bf857e67c
#
_cell.length_a   1.000
_cell.length_b   1.000
_cell.length_c   1.000
_cell.angle_alpha   90.00
_cell.angle_beta   90.00
_cell.angle_gamma   90.00
#
_symmetry.space_group_name_H-M   'P 1'
#
loop_
_entity.id
_entity.type
_entity.pdbx_description
1 polymer ?
#
loop_
_entity_poly.entity_id
_entity_poly.type
_entity_poly.pdbx_seq_one_letter_code
_entity_poly.pdbx_strand_id
1 'polypeptide(L)'
;SGDKLLSGTYLTSGEVYILVEKVGEDNYINTLSKKSKEFKRPKSKLFSQINNIFKILTIIVAILGILQIIVICFTNSKITSGLDVTYNVIGVEIIAPICGALISMIPSGMYLLFSTALVAGVLVLSRKNVLVHDMYSLDMLARADVLCIDKTGTITTGNMNVKSITKFPNSPFNENELHLILSNINKAVNDFNTTALALKNHFGTNDTFKVKEIIHFDSSYKYSGATFEEVGTIIIGAYGFFKCVNDNQEFKNKIEEASNKGERILMIAHSKQDIKDEKLPEDLSFIGVINIEDEIKKDAQEVLNWFKRNDVKI
;
A
#
# COMPACT_ATOMS: atom_id res chain seq x y z
N SER A 1 -6.03 22.58 24.25
CA SER A 1 -4.82 22.03 24.90
C SER A 1 -5.21 20.78 25.68
N GLY A 2 -4.36 19.78 25.68
CA GLY A 2 -4.63 18.47 26.29
C GLY A 2 -4.92 17.36 25.28
N ASP A 3 -4.85 17.65 23.99
CA ASP A 3 -5.01 16.66 22.93
C ASP A 3 -3.80 15.72 22.86
N LYS A 4 -4.07 14.45 22.59
CA LYS A 4 -3.04 13.41 22.55
C LYS A 4 -2.50 13.25 21.14
N LEU A 5 -1.20 13.49 20.97
CA LEU A 5 -0.49 13.20 19.74
C LEU A 5 0.17 11.82 19.82
N LEU A 6 0.07 11.04 18.76
CA LEU A 6 0.63 9.69 18.69
C LEU A 6 1.96 9.70 17.94
N SER A 7 2.94 8.95 18.41
CA SER A 7 4.21 8.78 17.70
C SER A 7 3.99 8.17 16.31
N GLY A 8 4.68 8.70 15.31
CA GLY A 8 4.52 8.29 13.91
C GLY A 8 3.48 9.09 13.14
N THR A 9 2.81 10.07 13.78
CA THR A 9 1.99 11.07 13.11
C THR A 9 2.79 12.35 12.86
N TYR A 10 2.34 13.16 11.92
CA TYR A 10 2.94 14.47 11.61
C TYR A 10 1.85 15.54 11.52
N LEU A 11 2.22 16.77 11.78
CA LEU A 11 1.32 17.91 11.62
C LEU A 11 1.15 18.22 10.14
N THR A 12 -0.09 18.40 9.71
CA THR A 12 -0.41 18.82 8.33
C THR A 12 -0.36 20.35 8.17
N SER A 13 -0.55 21.08 9.28
CA SER A 13 -0.49 22.54 9.34
C SER A 13 -0.22 23.02 10.76
N GLY A 14 0.26 24.27 10.91
CA GLY A 14 0.49 24.90 12.19
C GLY A 14 1.73 24.40 12.96
N GLU A 15 1.90 24.93 14.17
CA GLU A 15 2.99 24.59 15.11
C GLU A 15 2.40 24.25 16.48
N VAL A 16 2.94 23.24 17.16
CA VAL A 16 2.52 22.85 18.50
C VAL A 16 3.68 22.56 19.42
N TYR A 17 3.51 22.87 20.70
CA TYR A 17 4.41 22.41 21.76
C TYR A 17 3.86 21.12 22.35
N ILE A 18 4.66 20.08 22.41
CA ILE A 18 4.27 18.77 22.93
C ILE A 18 5.07 18.39 24.17
N LEU A 19 4.37 17.77 25.13
CA LEU A 19 5.00 17.09 26.25
C LEU A 19 5.14 15.61 25.93
N VAL A 20 6.38 15.09 25.95
CA VAL A 20 6.64 13.69 25.66
C VAL A 20 6.28 12.83 26.90
N GLU A 21 5.26 11.99 26.78
CA GLU A 21 4.81 11.08 27.86
C GLU A 21 5.41 9.69 27.74
N LYS A 22 5.58 9.16 26.53
CA LYS A 22 6.04 7.80 26.28
C LYS A 22 7.18 7.78 25.27
N VAL A 23 8.21 6.99 25.55
CA VAL A 23 9.40 6.84 24.71
C VAL A 23 9.74 5.36 24.49
N GLY A 24 10.57 5.06 23.49
CA GLY A 24 11.06 3.72 23.23
C GLY A 24 9.96 2.72 22.87
N GLU A 25 9.93 1.57 23.54
CA GLU A 25 9.01 0.47 23.21
C GLU A 25 7.53 0.78 23.52
N ASP A 26 7.26 1.70 24.45
CA ASP A 26 5.90 2.08 24.85
C ASP A 26 5.24 3.10 23.90
N ASN A 27 5.98 3.54 22.90
CA ASN A 27 5.45 4.41 21.86
C ASN A 27 4.39 3.71 21.02
N TYR A 28 3.37 4.47 20.57
CA TYR A 28 2.29 3.96 19.75
C TYR A 28 2.78 3.27 18.46
N ILE A 29 3.74 3.87 17.76
CA ILE A 29 4.30 3.29 16.53
C ILE A 29 4.98 1.93 16.79
N ASN A 30 5.64 1.76 17.93
CA ASN A 30 6.28 0.51 18.28
C ASN A 30 5.28 -0.57 18.68
N THR A 31 4.19 -0.20 19.36
CA THR A 31 3.08 -1.13 19.64
C THR A 31 2.39 -1.59 18.38
N LEU A 32 2.20 -0.69 17.40
CA LEU A 32 1.64 -1.00 16.10
C LEU A 32 2.58 -1.91 15.29
N SER A 33 3.88 -1.60 15.29
CA SER A 33 4.92 -2.42 14.64
C SER A 33 5.00 -3.82 15.26
N LYS A 34 4.90 -3.97 16.58
CA LYS A 34 4.85 -5.29 17.24
C LYS A 34 3.64 -6.10 16.76
N LYS A 35 2.44 -5.51 16.72
CA LYS A 35 1.23 -6.16 16.20
C LYS A 35 1.34 -6.53 14.71
N SER A 36 1.98 -5.67 13.91
CA SER A 36 2.23 -5.93 12.49
C SER A 36 3.25 -7.06 12.28
N LYS A 37 4.20 -7.24 13.19
CA LYS A 37 5.20 -8.33 13.16
C LYS A 37 4.63 -9.70 13.56
N GLU A 38 3.45 -9.78 14.15
CA GLU A 38 2.71 -11.03 14.33
C GLU A 38 2.20 -11.59 13.00
N PHE A 39 3.13 -11.80 12.08
CA PHE A 39 2.83 -12.33 10.76
C PHE A 39 2.40 -13.80 10.86
N LYS A 40 1.13 -14.08 10.62
CA LYS A 40 0.64 -15.44 10.43
C LYS A 40 1.18 -15.94 9.09
N ARG A 41 2.16 -16.86 9.13
CA ARG A 41 2.73 -17.46 7.92
C ARG A 41 1.62 -18.05 7.05
N PRO A 42 1.46 -17.57 5.81
CA PRO A 42 0.49 -18.13 4.90
C PRO A 42 0.86 -19.58 4.60
N LYS A 43 -0.11 -20.48 4.61
CA LYS A 43 0.12 -21.90 4.28
C LYS A 43 0.15 -22.05 2.76
N SER A 44 1.32 -22.38 2.20
CA SER A 44 1.42 -22.76 0.80
C SER A 44 0.55 -24.00 0.53
N LYS A 45 -0.36 -23.90 -0.45
CA LYS A 45 -1.21 -25.05 -0.88
C LYS A 45 -0.35 -26.15 -1.47
N LEU A 46 0.67 -25.81 -2.26
CA LEU A 46 1.60 -26.77 -2.85
C LEU A 46 2.35 -27.56 -1.78
N PHE A 47 2.93 -26.85 -0.80
CA PHE A 47 3.62 -27.50 0.31
C PHE A 47 2.68 -28.42 1.12
N SER A 48 1.44 -27.99 1.35
CA SER A 48 0.43 -28.81 2.02
C SER A 48 0.09 -30.07 1.21
N GLN A 49 -0.04 -29.96 -0.11
CA GLN A 49 -0.29 -31.11 -1.00
C GLN A 49 0.89 -32.08 -1.01
N ILE A 50 2.11 -31.59 -1.16
CA ILE A 50 3.34 -32.39 -1.08
C ILE A 50 3.41 -33.12 0.26
N ASN A 51 3.17 -32.41 1.36
CA ASN A 51 3.19 -33.00 2.72
C ASN A 51 2.11 -34.10 2.88
N ASN A 52 0.95 -33.94 2.29
CA ASN A 52 -0.08 -34.97 2.29
C ASN A 52 0.33 -36.21 1.48
N ILE A 53 0.97 -36.01 0.32
CA ILE A 53 1.53 -37.13 -0.46
C ILE A 53 2.57 -37.87 0.37
N PHE A 54 3.48 -37.17 1.05
CA PHE A 54 4.46 -37.81 1.94
C PHE A 54 3.80 -38.58 3.07
N LYS A 55 2.75 -38.05 3.71
CA LYS A 55 2.02 -38.77 4.75
C LYS A 55 1.43 -40.10 4.24
N ILE A 56 0.80 -40.05 3.05
CA ILE A 56 0.21 -41.25 2.44
C ILE A 56 1.32 -42.26 2.10
N LEU A 57 2.42 -41.81 1.50
CA LEU A 57 3.58 -42.65 1.20
C LEU A 57 4.18 -43.27 2.45
N THR A 58 4.34 -42.50 3.53
CA THR A 58 4.83 -43.00 4.81
C THR A 58 3.96 -44.12 5.36
N ILE A 59 2.62 -43.99 5.27
CA ILE A 59 1.71 -45.07 5.70
C ILE A 59 1.88 -46.31 4.84
N ILE A 60 1.95 -46.15 3.50
CA ILE A 60 2.14 -47.27 2.57
C ILE A 60 3.47 -47.99 2.85
N VAL A 61 4.55 -47.21 3.02
CA VAL A 61 5.89 -47.75 3.32
C VAL A 61 5.89 -48.50 4.65
N ALA A 62 5.19 -47.97 5.69
CA ALA A 62 5.06 -48.66 6.97
C ALA A 62 4.32 -50.00 6.83
N ILE A 63 3.21 -50.03 6.08
CA ILE A 63 2.46 -51.28 5.85
C ILE A 63 3.31 -52.32 5.09
N LEU A 64 3.98 -51.85 4.05
CA LEU A 64 4.87 -52.76 3.28
C LEU A 64 6.05 -53.27 4.11
N GLY A 65 6.61 -52.41 5.00
CA GLY A 65 7.68 -52.85 5.92
C GLY A 65 7.20 -53.91 6.90
N ILE A 66 6.01 -53.75 7.47
CA ILE A 66 5.41 -54.74 8.36
C ILE A 66 5.16 -56.05 7.60
N LEU A 67 4.60 -55.99 6.37
CA LEU A 67 4.38 -57.17 5.54
C LEU A 67 5.67 -57.91 5.24
N GLN A 68 6.74 -57.17 4.89
CA GLN A 68 8.07 -57.77 4.62
C GLN A 68 8.62 -58.47 5.86
N ILE A 69 8.52 -57.86 7.07
CA ILE A 69 8.93 -58.47 8.31
C ILE A 69 8.15 -59.78 8.56
N ILE A 70 6.83 -59.76 8.37
CA ILE A 70 5.99 -60.97 8.51
C ILE A 70 6.43 -62.05 7.57
N VAL A 71 6.61 -61.77 6.28
CA VAL A 71 7.08 -62.74 5.29
C VAL A 71 8.41 -63.36 5.69
N ILE A 72 9.36 -62.55 6.18
CA ILE A 72 10.66 -63.02 6.61
C ILE A 72 10.55 -63.95 7.82
N CYS A 73 9.74 -63.57 8.82
CA CYS A 73 9.48 -64.41 9.99
C CYS A 73 8.92 -65.78 9.59
N PHE A 74 7.98 -65.82 8.64
CA PHE A 74 7.38 -67.08 8.14
C PHE A 74 8.37 -67.91 7.31
N THR A 75 9.22 -67.27 6.53
CA THR A 75 10.19 -67.94 5.65
C THR A 75 11.38 -68.47 6.49
N ASN A 76 11.89 -67.69 7.41
CA ASN A 76 13.02 -68.09 8.30
C ASN A 76 12.63 -69.15 9.33
N SER A 77 11.35 -69.26 9.75
CA SER A 77 10.90 -70.33 10.64
C SER A 77 11.06 -71.73 10.00
N LYS A 78 11.22 -71.82 8.68
CA LYS A 78 11.55 -73.08 7.96
C LYS A 78 13.06 -73.33 7.87
N ILE A 79 13.89 -72.34 8.07
CA ILE A 79 15.34 -72.42 7.96
C ILE A 79 16.02 -72.68 9.33
N THR A 80 15.38 -72.32 10.43
CA THR A 80 15.89 -72.38 11.78
C THR A 80 15.82 -73.78 12.44
N SER A 81 15.54 -74.83 11.69
CA SER A 81 15.69 -76.21 12.23
C SER A 81 17.12 -76.77 12.21
N GLY A 82 18.12 -75.93 12.02
CA GLY A 82 19.56 -76.30 12.06
C GLY A 82 20.47 -75.13 12.34
N LEU A 83 20.81 -74.97 13.62
CA LEU A 83 22.05 -74.39 14.20
C LEU A 83 22.61 -73.05 13.67
N ASP A 84 22.78 -72.10 14.61
CA ASP A 84 23.68 -70.94 14.58
C ASP A 84 23.52 -69.93 13.41
N VAL A 85 22.37 -69.35 13.32
CA VAL A 85 22.27 -68.07 12.59
C VAL A 85 22.78 -66.96 13.52
N THR A 86 24.02 -66.60 13.32
CA THR A 86 24.61 -65.42 13.98
C THR A 86 23.80 -64.18 13.69
N TYR A 87 23.53 -63.37 14.70
CA TYR A 87 22.77 -62.10 14.63
C TYR A 87 23.23 -61.17 13.48
N ASN A 88 24.46 -61.30 13.02
CA ASN A 88 25.02 -60.53 11.91
C ASN A 88 24.41 -60.88 10.51
N VAL A 89 24.02 -62.13 10.27
CA VAL A 89 23.43 -62.53 8.95
C VAL A 89 22.02 -61.98 8.80
N ILE A 90 21.22 -61.99 9.87
CA ILE A 90 19.85 -61.45 9.86
C ILE A 90 19.87 -59.92 9.64
N GLY A 91 20.79 -59.21 10.30
CA GLY A 91 20.89 -57.75 10.17
C GLY A 91 21.30 -57.24 8.82
N VAL A 92 22.36 -57.85 8.28
CA VAL A 92 22.98 -57.37 7.01
C VAL A 92 22.28 -57.92 5.77
N GLU A 93 21.96 -59.23 5.75
CA GLU A 93 21.40 -59.86 4.56
C GLU A 93 19.90 -59.66 4.35
N ILE A 94 19.16 -59.37 5.45
CA ILE A 94 17.70 -59.30 5.40
C ILE A 94 17.21 -57.89 5.66
N ILE A 95 17.63 -57.26 6.75
CA ILE A 95 17.11 -55.95 7.15
C ILE A 95 17.62 -54.83 6.26
N ALA A 96 18.90 -54.85 5.88
CA ALA A 96 19.49 -53.77 5.09
C ALA A 96 18.87 -53.67 3.66
N PRO A 97 18.59 -54.72 2.91
CA PRO A 97 17.87 -54.62 1.61
C PRO A 97 16.46 -54.12 1.79
N ILE A 98 15.74 -54.49 2.85
CA ILE A 98 14.40 -54.01 3.13
C ILE A 98 14.42 -52.51 3.40
N CYS A 99 15.29 -52.07 4.29
CA CYS A 99 15.45 -50.64 4.57
C CYS A 99 15.82 -49.86 3.31
N GLY A 100 16.72 -50.36 2.47
CA GLY A 100 17.09 -49.78 1.20
C GLY A 100 15.92 -49.66 0.22
N ALA A 101 15.12 -50.72 0.11
CA ALA A 101 13.90 -50.70 -0.72
C ALA A 101 12.86 -49.69 -0.20
N LEU A 102 12.62 -49.65 1.09
CA LEU A 102 11.68 -48.72 1.70
C LEU A 102 12.11 -47.26 1.59
N ILE A 103 13.40 -46.98 1.77
CA ILE A 103 13.98 -45.64 1.60
C ILE A 103 13.89 -45.18 0.15
N SER A 104 14.13 -46.06 -0.80
CA SER A 104 14.05 -45.74 -2.25
C SER A 104 12.64 -45.40 -2.72
N MET A 105 11.59 -45.81 -1.98
CA MET A 105 10.20 -45.43 -2.25
C MET A 105 9.84 -43.99 -1.85
N ILE A 106 10.69 -43.35 -1.03
CA ILE A 106 10.44 -41.96 -0.60
C ILE A 106 11.01 -41.02 -1.68
N PRO A 107 10.18 -40.24 -2.39
CA PRO A 107 10.62 -39.32 -3.44
C PRO A 107 11.29 -38.07 -2.86
N SER A 108 12.38 -38.23 -2.11
CA SER A 108 13.13 -37.12 -1.47
C SER A 108 13.64 -36.10 -2.47
N GLY A 109 13.93 -36.51 -3.70
CA GLY A 109 14.33 -35.63 -4.80
C GLY A 109 13.28 -34.59 -5.16
N MET A 110 11.99 -34.92 -5.03
CA MET A 110 10.91 -33.98 -5.31
C MET A 110 10.89 -32.82 -4.30
N TYR A 111 11.11 -33.09 -3.01
CA TYR A 111 11.20 -32.05 -1.98
C TYR A 111 12.42 -31.14 -2.20
N LEU A 112 13.57 -31.75 -2.52
CA LEU A 112 14.80 -31.02 -2.81
C LEU A 112 14.64 -30.13 -4.03
N LEU A 113 14.05 -30.63 -5.11
CA LEU A 113 13.81 -29.86 -6.34
C LEU A 113 12.89 -28.67 -6.07
N PHE A 114 11.81 -28.88 -5.33
CA PHE A 114 10.89 -27.80 -4.96
C PHE A 114 11.56 -26.73 -4.10
N SER A 115 12.31 -27.14 -3.07
CA SER A 115 13.01 -26.21 -2.19
C SER A 115 14.07 -25.41 -2.96
N THR A 116 14.85 -26.04 -3.82
CA THR A 116 15.87 -25.35 -4.62
C THR A 116 15.27 -24.40 -5.65
N ALA A 117 14.12 -24.74 -6.24
CA ALA A 117 13.39 -23.85 -7.15
C ALA A 117 12.89 -22.60 -6.43
N LEU A 118 12.33 -22.74 -5.20
CA LEU A 118 11.90 -21.60 -4.39
C LEU A 118 13.08 -20.70 -4.00
N VAL A 119 14.19 -21.29 -3.56
CA VAL A 119 15.41 -20.52 -3.22
C VAL A 119 15.94 -19.77 -4.44
N ALA A 120 16.00 -20.41 -5.60
CA ALA A 120 16.39 -19.75 -6.85
C ALA A 120 15.47 -18.59 -7.20
N GLY A 121 14.15 -18.75 -7.04
CA GLY A 121 13.17 -17.69 -7.22
C GLY A 121 13.37 -16.50 -6.26
N VAL A 122 13.62 -16.78 -4.98
CA VAL A 122 13.93 -15.74 -3.99
C VAL A 122 15.21 -14.98 -4.37
N LEU A 123 16.26 -15.67 -4.83
CA LEU A 123 17.50 -15.03 -5.27
C LEU A 123 17.28 -14.11 -6.49
N VAL A 124 16.44 -14.53 -7.46
CA VAL A 124 16.09 -13.69 -8.61
C VAL A 124 15.34 -12.42 -8.16
N LEU A 125 14.39 -12.53 -7.24
CA LEU A 125 13.66 -11.38 -6.71
C LEU A 125 14.58 -10.45 -5.89
N SER A 126 15.46 -11.02 -5.08
CA SER A 126 16.46 -10.24 -4.32
C SER A 126 17.37 -9.40 -5.23
N ARG A 127 17.79 -9.95 -6.37
CA ARG A 127 18.56 -9.20 -7.40
C ARG A 127 17.77 -8.03 -8.00
N LYS A 128 16.44 -8.08 -7.93
CA LYS A 128 15.53 -7.00 -8.36
C LYS A 128 15.12 -6.07 -7.20
N ASN A 129 15.83 -6.10 -6.07
CA ASN A 129 15.55 -5.33 -4.86
C ASN A 129 14.18 -5.63 -4.22
N VAL A 130 13.64 -6.83 -4.43
CA VAL A 130 12.41 -7.30 -3.77
C VAL A 130 12.79 -8.20 -2.60
N LEU A 131 12.48 -7.76 -1.39
CA LEU A 131 12.69 -8.54 -0.16
C LEU A 131 11.54 -9.53 0.04
N VAL A 132 11.87 -10.82 0.04
CA VAL A 132 10.90 -11.90 0.29
C VAL A 132 11.07 -12.37 1.74
N HIS A 133 10.04 -12.22 2.56
CA HIS A 133 10.06 -12.62 3.98
C HIS A 133 9.94 -14.13 4.19
N ASP A 134 9.27 -14.83 3.28
CA ASP A 134 9.04 -16.28 3.33
C ASP A 134 9.12 -16.86 1.92
N MET A 135 9.88 -17.94 1.75
CA MET A 135 10.05 -18.59 0.44
C MET A 135 8.73 -19.10 -0.15
N TYR A 136 7.75 -19.47 0.70
CA TYR A 136 6.44 -19.93 0.25
C TYR A 136 5.55 -18.79 -0.29
N SER A 137 5.91 -17.54 -0.02
CA SER A 137 5.23 -16.37 -0.60
C SER A 137 5.30 -16.35 -2.12
N LEU A 138 6.35 -16.93 -2.72
CA LEU A 138 6.46 -17.08 -4.18
C LEU A 138 5.35 -17.95 -4.77
N ASP A 139 5.07 -19.11 -4.14
CA ASP A 139 3.98 -19.99 -4.59
C ASP A 139 2.62 -19.30 -4.49
N MET A 140 2.42 -18.51 -3.44
CA MET A 140 1.18 -17.73 -3.27
C MET A 140 1.04 -16.62 -4.30
N LEU A 141 2.12 -15.88 -4.56
CA LEU A 141 2.15 -14.82 -5.55
C LEU A 141 1.87 -15.36 -6.96
N ALA A 142 2.47 -16.52 -7.31
CA ALA A 142 2.26 -17.16 -8.60
C ALA A 142 0.82 -17.65 -8.86
N ARG A 143 -0.01 -17.71 -7.80
CA ARG A 143 -1.42 -18.14 -7.87
C ARG A 143 -2.41 -17.01 -7.66
N ALA A 144 -1.95 -15.76 -7.68
CA ALA A 144 -2.83 -14.63 -7.52
C ALA A 144 -3.71 -14.47 -8.77
N ASP A 145 -5.03 -14.59 -8.60
CA ASP A 145 -6.03 -14.43 -9.66
C ASP A 145 -6.56 -13.00 -9.73
N VAL A 146 -6.43 -12.25 -8.63
CA VAL A 146 -6.94 -10.89 -8.49
C VAL A 146 -5.89 -10.01 -7.84
N LEU A 147 -5.64 -8.86 -8.45
CA LEU A 147 -4.74 -7.83 -7.96
C LEU A 147 -5.55 -6.59 -7.54
N CYS A 148 -5.64 -6.33 -6.24
CA CYS A 148 -6.22 -5.11 -5.72
C CYS A 148 -5.13 -4.06 -5.57
N ILE A 149 -5.26 -2.93 -6.27
CA ILE A 149 -4.26 -1.87 -6.31
C ILE A 149 -4.87 -0.57 -5.78
N ASP A 150 -4.15 0.10 -4.88
CA ASP A 150 -4.44 1.50 -4.57
C ASP A 150 -3.91 2.42 -5.68
N LYS A 151 -4.60 3.54 -5.92
CA LYS A 151 -4.22 4.50 -6.95
C LYS A 151 -2.97 5.29 -6.54
N THR A 152 -3.05 5.94 -5.37
CA THR A 152 -2.07 6.96 -4.96
C THR A 152 -0.78 6.34 -4.44
N GLY A 153 0.36 6.70 -5.04
CA GLY A 153 1.67 6.15 -4.70
C GLY A 153 1.95 4.74 -5.25
N THR A 154 0.94 4.05 -5.82
CA THR A 154 1.10 2.74 -6.46
C THR A 154 1.07 2.84 -7.99
N ILE A 155 -0.05 3.26 -8.58
CA ILE A 155 -0.16 3.55 -10.03
C ILE A 155 0.42 4.93 -10.33
N THR A 156 0.25 5.88 -9.40
CA THR A 156 0.83 7.23 -9.48
C THR A 156 2.13 7.31 -8.69
N THR A 157 2.92 8.36 -8.93
CA THR A 157 4.15 8.64 -8.18
C THR A 157 3.88 9.12 -6.76
N GLY A 158 2.63 9.55 -6.47
CA GLY A 158 2.25 10.26 -5.24
C GLY A 158 2.49 11.77 -5.32
N ASN A 159 3.11 12.25 -6.39
CA ASN A 159 3.25 13.66 -6.67
C ASN A 159 2.00 14.19 -7.36
N MET A 160 1.59 15.38 -6.98
CA MET A 160 0.49 16.11 -7.61
C MET A 160 1.04 17.27 -8.41
N ASN A 161 0.45 17.52 -9.57
CA ASN A 161 0.78 18.63 -10.43
C ASN A 161 -0.46 19.45 -10.79
N VAL A 162 -0.33 20.77 -10.84
CA VAL A 162 -1.37 21.64 -11.37
C VAL A 162 -1.39 21.45 -12.89
N LYS A 163 -2.52 20.99 -13.41
CA LYS A 163 -2.72 20.76 -14.84
C LYS A 163 -3.17 22.02 -15.56
N SER A 164 -4.15 22.70 -14.99
CA SER A 164 -4.71 23.91 -15.56
C SER A 164 -5.37 24.80 -14.52
N ILE A 165 -5.41 26.09 -14.80
CA ILE A 165 -6.24 27.09 -14.11
C ILE A 165 -7.28 27.56 -15.09
N THR A 166 -8.51 27.73 -14.64
CA THR A 166 -9.57 28.36 -15.42
C THR A 166 -10.20 29.48 -14.60
N LYS A 167 -10.04 30.70 -15.07
CA LYS A 167 -10.68 31.89 -14.49
C LYS A 167 -12.15 31.95 -14.94
N PHE A 168 -13.03 32.36 -14.03
CA PHE A 168 -14.42 32.57 -14.36
C PHE A 168 -14.67 33.98 -14.90
N PRO A 169 -15.70 34.20 -15.76
CA PRO A 169 -15.99 35.51 -16.30
C PRO A 169 -16.31 36.59 -15.29
N ASN A 170 -16.87 36.21 -14.14
CA ASN A 170 -17.23 37.09 -13.01
C ASN A 170 -16.04 37.40 -12.08
N SER A 171 -14.86 36.88 -12.34
CA SER A 171 -13.67 37.16 -11.54
C SER A 171 -13.30 38.64 -11.64
N PRO A 172 -13.10 39.34 -10.53
CA PRO A 172 -12.63 40.73 -10.53
C PRO A 172 -11.14 40.85 -10.90
N PHE A 173 -10.41 39.72 -10.95
CA PHE A 173 -8.97 39.69 -11.20
C PHE A 173 -8.66 39.17 -12.61
N ASN A 174 -7.60 39.66 -13.22
CA ASN A 174 -7.03 39.08 -14.43
C ASN A 174 -6.19 37.84 -14.12
N GLU A 175 -5.68 37.13 -15.13
CA GLU A 175 -4.93 35.88 -14.94
C GLU A 175 -3.62 36.10 -14.19
N ASN A 176 -2.90 37.17 -14.45
CA ASN A 176 -1.64 37.50 -13.80
C ASN A 176 -1.86 37.86 -12.31
N GLU A 177 -2.91 38.64 -12.03
CA GLU A 177 -3.31 38.97 -10.67
C GLU A 177 -3.72 37.73 -9.89
N LEU A 178 -4.48 36.81 -10.51
CA LEU A 178 -4.89 35.56 -9.87
C LEU A 178 -3.66 34.69 -9.56
N HIS A 179 -2.68 34.64 -10.45
CA HIS A 179 -1.42 33.93 -10.22
C HIS A 179 -0.63 34.53 -9.04
N LEU A 180 -0.56 35.87 -8.98
CA LEU A 180 0.08 36.57 -7.87
C LEU A 180 -0.62 36.33 -6.55
N ILE A 181 -1.98 36.36 -6.54
CA ILE A 181 -2.79 36.08 -5.36
C ILE A 181 -2.52 34.65 -4.83
N LEU A 182 -2.51 33.67 -5.73
CA LEU A 182 -2.27 32.27 -5.37
C LEU A 182 -0.84 32.07 -4.82
N SER A 183 0.14 32.78 -5.34
CA SER A 183 1.51 32.73 -4.79
C SER A 183 1.61 33.32 -3.38
N ASN A 184 0.85 34.40 -3.08
CA ASN A 184 0.76 34.98 -1.75
C ASN A 184 0.02 34.08 -0.76
N ILE A 185 -1.05 33.41 -1.19
CA ILE A 185 -1.76 32.39 -0.38
C ILE A 185 -0.79 31.25 -0.01
N ASN A 186 -0.04 30.73 -0.96
CA ASN A 186 0.94 29.69 -0.70
C ASN A 186 1.99 30.07 0.36
N LYS A 187 2.36 31.34 0.41
CA LYS A 187 3.26 31.88 1.44
C LYS A 187 2.56 32.04 2.78
N ALA A 188 1.35 32.61 2.78
CA ALA A 188 0.58 32.91 3.99
C ALA A 188 0.15 31.63 4.72
N VAL A 189 -0.51 30.71 4.02
CA VAL A 189 -1.03 29.48 4.61
C VAL A 189 0.07 28.49 4.96
N ASN A 190 1.09 28.40 4.13
CA ASN A 190 2.30 27.58 4.31
C ASN A 190 2.04 26.11 4.68
N ASP A 191 0.99 25.50 4.16
CA ASP A 191 0.68 24.08 4.36
C ASP A 191 1.68 23.16 3.65
N PHE A 192 1.83 21.91 4.16
CA PHE A 192 2.80 20.93 3.67
C PHE A 192 2.13 19.65 3.10
N ASN A 193 0.83 19.66 2.87
CA ASN A 193 0.17 18.54 2.23
C ASN A 193 0.50 18.49 0.71
N THR A 194 0.28 17.34 0.07
CA THR A 194 0.64 17.11 -1.35
C THR A 194 0.00 18.11 -2.31
N THR A 195 -1.23 18.56 -2.01
CA THR A 195 -1.95 19.57 -2.79
C THR A 195 -1.28 20.95 -2.65
N ALA A 196 -0.95 21.36 -1.42
CA ALA A 196 -0.26 22.62 -1.18
C ALA A 196 1.13 22.64 -1.82
N LEU A 197 1.85 21.53 -1.81
CA LEU A 197 3.13 21.41 -2.50
C LEU A 197 2.98 21.56 -4.02
N ALA A 198 1.93 20.96 -4.62
CA ALA A 198 1.64 21.13 -6.04
C ALA A 198 1.35 22.61 -6.39
N LEU A 199 0.57 23.30 -5.56
CA LEU A 199 0.29 24.72 -5.73
C LEU A 199 1.56 25.57 -5.59
N LYS A 200 2.39 25.29 -4.58
CA LYS A 200 3.68 25.99 -4.39
C LYS A 200 4.64 25.78 -5.57
N ASN A 201 4.72 24.58 -6.09
CA ASN A 201 5.58 24.27 -7.24
C ASN A 201 5.14 24.99 -8.51
N HIS A 202 3.83 25.18 -8.70
CA HIS A 202 3.29 25.82 -9.91
C HIS A 202 3.27 27.36 -9.82
N PHE A 203 2.79 27.91 -8.70
CA PHE A 203 2.61 29.36 -8.52
C PHE A 203 3.76 30.04 -7.81
N GLY A 204 4.65 29.27 -7.19
CA GLY A 204 5.67 29.80 -6.30
C GLY A 204 5.10 30.31 -4.98
N THR A 205 5.92 31.11 -4.29
CA THR A 205 5.55 31.81 -3.05
C THR A 205 5.96 33.27 -3.16
N ASN A 206 5.06 34.18 -2.83
CA ASN A 206 5.30 35.62 -2.86
C ASN A 206 4.79 36.25 -1.53
N ASP A 207 5.35 37.36 -1.13
CA ASP A 207 5.01 38.10 0.08
C ASP A 207 4.75 39.58 -0.24
N THR A 208 3.87 39.80 -1.23
CA THR A 208 3.57 41.16 -1.70
C THR A 208 2.40 41.77 -0.93
N PHE A 209 1.41 40.93 -0.55
CA PHE A 209 0.19 41.36 0.11
C PHE A 209 0.29 41.20 1.63
N LYS A 210 -0.30 42.14 2.35
CA LYS A 210 -0.34 42.13 3.79
C LYS A 210 -1.45 41.21 4.31
N VAL A 211 -1.04 40.18 5.04
CA VAL A 211 -1.94 39.17 5.60
C VAL A 211 -2.60 39.72 6.87
N LYS A 212 -3.92 39.62 6.95
CA LYS A 212 -4.72 39.91 8.16
C LYS A 212 -5.04 38.65 8.94
N GLU A 213 -5.56 37.62 8.25
CA GLU A 213 -6.03 36.40 8.88
C GLU A 213 -5.79 35.20 7.97
N ILE A 214 -5.59 34.02 8.54
CA ILE A 214 -5.29 32.79 7.82
C ILE A 214 -6.22 31.69 8.30
N ILE A 215 -6.73 30.88 7.37
CA ILE A 215 -7.36 29.60 7.65
C ILE A 215 -6.45 28.51 7.10
N HIS A 216 -5.91 27.70 8.00
CA HIS A 216 -5.14 26.52 7.63
C HIS A 216 -6.04 25.39 7.14
N PHE A 217 -5.48 24.50 6.30
CA PHE A 217 -6.22 23.37 5.80
C PHE A 217 -6.59 22.39 6.92
N ASP A 218 -7.87 22.00 6.94
CA ASP A 218 -8.35 20.90 7.78
C ASP A 218 -9.14 19.90 6.96
N SER A 219 -8.99 18.61 7.28
CA SER A 219 -9.65 17.50 6.56
C SER A 219 -11.17 17.46 6.76
N SER A 220 -11.70 18.13 7.77
CA SER A 220 -13.13 18.20 8.08
C SER A 220 -13.87 19.17 7.16
N TYR A 221 -13.27 20.32 6.82
CA TYR A 221 -13.87 21.32 5.94
C TYR A 221 -13.19 21.47 4.59
N LYS A 222 -12.01 20.87 4.38
CA LYS A 222 -11.31 20.72 3.09
C LYS A 222 -11.11 22.01 2.29
N TYR A 223 -10.86 23.11 2.97
CA TYR A 223 -10.43 24.36 2.38
C TYR A 223 -9.34 25.02 3.23
N SER A 224 -8.62 25.97 2.62
CA SER A 224 -7.66 26.85 3.27
C SER A 224 -7.67 28.21 2.57
N GLY A 225 -7.13 29.24 3.18
CA GLY A 225 -7.04 30.55 2.56
C GLY A 225 -6.55 31.63 3.49
N ALA A 226 -6.61 32.87 3.01
CA ALA A 226 -6.18 34.02 3.78
C ALA A 226 -6.98 35.29 3.41
N THR A 227 -7.03 36.21 4.34
CA THR A 227 -7.51 37.57 4.14
C THR A 227 -6.32 38.49 3.98
N PHE A 228 -6.30 39.27 2.89
CA PHE A 228 -5.31 40.28 2.60
C PHE A 228 -5.90 41.69 2.67
N GLU A 229 -5.09 42.69 3.06
CA GLU A 229 -5.54 44.10 3.12
C GLU A 229 -5.97 44.63 1.74
N GLU A 230 -5.25 44.23 0.68
CA GLU A 230 -5.39 44.79 -0.68
C GLU A 230 -6.46 44.06 -1.52
N VAL A 231 -6.67 42.78 -1.24
CA VAL A 231 -7.43 41.88 -2.13
C VAL A 231 -8.73 41.38 -1.48
N GLY A 232 -8.81 41.40 -0.14
CA GLY A 232 -9.88 40.73 0.62
C GLY A 232 -9.57 39.27 0.89
N THR A 233 -10.62 38.49 1.11
CA THR A 233 -10.51 37.07 1.47
C THR A 233 -10.49 36.19 0.24
N ILE A 234 -9.50 35.31 0.16
CA ILE A 234 -9.39 34.27 -0.89
C ILE A 234 -9.33 32.91 -0.22
N ILE A 235 -10.19 32.00 -0.64
CA ILE A 235 -10.29 30.64 -0.14
C ILE A 235 -10.10 29.67 -1.29
N ILE A 236 -9.32 28.61 -1.07
CA ILE A 236 -9.11 27.51 -2.00
C ILE A 236 -9.57 26.22 -1.33
N GLY A 237 -10.40 25.44 -2.00
CA GLY A 237 -10.90 24.21 -1.41
C GLY A 237 -11.76 23.36 -2.34
N ALA A 238 -12.23 22.23 -1.81
CA ALA A 238 -13.11 21.33 -2.53
C ALA A 238 -14.52 21.88 -2.67
N TYR A 239 -15.10 21.79 -3.86
CA TYR A 239 -16.43 22.36 -4.19
C TYR A 239 -17.52 22.01 -3.16
N GLY A 240 -17.65 20.75 -2.76
CA GLY A 240 -18.74 20.31 -1.86
C GLY A 240 -18.70 20.87 -0.43
N PHE A 241 -17.65 21.61 -0.08
CA PHE A 241 -17.47 22.18 1.26
C PHE A 241 -17.80 23.68 1.34
N PHE A 242 -18.11 24.31 0.22
CA PHE A 242 -18.57 25.70 0.18
C PHE A 242 -20.09 25.75 0.27
N LYS A 243 -20.63 26.04 1.46
CA LYS A 243 -22.07 26.06 1.74
C LYS A 243 -22.82 27.25 1.11
N CYS A 244 -22.10 28.25 0.62
CA CYS A 244 -22.65 29.55 0.24
C CYS A 244 -22.83 29.73 -1.27
N VAL A 245 -22.65 28.70 -2.10
CA VAL A 245 -22.62 28.87 -3.53
C VAL A 245 -23.85 28.29 -4.21
N ASN A 246 -24.48 29.12 -5.04
CA ASN A 246 -25.59 28.73 -5.90
C ASN A 246 -25.20 27.48 -6.73
N ASP A 247 -26.08 26.48 -6.67
CA ASP A 247 -25.97 25.20 -7.37
C ASP A 247 -26.03 25.40 -8.91
N ASN A 248 -24.90 25.75 -9.51
CA ASN A 248 -24.82 25.87 -10.96
C ASN A 248 -24.56 24.47 -11.53
N GLN A 249 -25.54 23.94 -12.26
CA GLN A 249 -25.50 22.61 -12.87
C GLN A 249 -24.31 22.45 -13.85
N GLU A 250 -23.92 23.51 -14.54
CA GLU A 250 -22.79 23.50 -15.46
C GLU A 250 -21.47 23.24 -14.75
N PHE A 251 -21.29 23.77 -13.54
CA PHE A 251 -20.10 23.48 -12.73
C PHE A 251 -20.10 22.05 -12.19
N LYS A 252 -21.23 21.53 -11.77
CA LYS A 252 -21.33 20.12 -11.35
C LYS A 252 -20.90 19.19 -12.46
N ASN A 253 -21.38 19.42 -13.68
CA ASN A 253 -21.02 18.60 -14.85
C ASN A 253 -19.51 18.66 -15.14
N LYS A 254 -18.89 19.85 -15.07
CA LYS A 254 -17.43 20.01 -15.27
C LYS A 254 -16.63 19.29 -14.17
N ILE A 255 -17.11 19.32 -12.94
CA ILE A 255 -16.48 18.63 -11.81
C ILE A 255 -16.58 17.11 -11.99
N GLU A 256 -17.75 16.61 -12.41
CA GLU A 256 -17.94 15.19 -12.70
C GLU A 256 -17.04 14.71 -13.85
N GLU A 257 -16.95 15.50 -14.94
CA GLU A 257 -16.07 15.17 -16.06
C GLU A 257 -14.60 15.09 -15.66
N ALA A 258 -14.13 16.03 -14.87
CA ALA A 258 -12.75 16.03 -14.39
C ALA A 258 -12.51 14.91 -13.38
N SER A 259 -13.46 14.64 -12.48
CA SER A 259 -13.41 13.51 -11.54
C SER A 259 -13.34 12.17 -12.29
N ASN A 260 -14.11 12.00 -13.36
CA ASN A 260 -14.07 10.82 -14.22
C ASN A 260 -12.73 10.64 -14.93
N LYS A 261 -12.00 11.74 -15.18
CA LYS A 261 -10.62 11.73 -15.69
C LYS A 261 -9.57 11.51 -14.59
N GLY A 262 -10.00 11.38 -13.32
CA GLY A 262 -9.12 11.20 -12.18
C GLY A 262 -8.44 12.47 -11.69
N GLU A 263 -8.90 13.64 -12.13
CA GLU A 263 -8.41 14.94 -11.70
C GLU A 263 -9.08 15.38 -10.40
N ARG A 264 -8.37 16.15 -9.58
CA ARG A 264 -8.92 16.84 -8.42
C ARG A 264 -9.20 18.28 -8.80
N ILE A 265 -10.36 18.77 -8.44
CA ILE A 265 -10.75 20.16 -8.67
C ILE A 265 -10.73 20.92 -7.36
N LEU A 266 -10.01 22.04 -7.35
CA LEU A 266 -10.06 23.04 -6.30
C LEU A 266 -10.74 24.28 -6.81
N MET A 267 -11.74 24.75 -6.07
CA MET A 267 -12.41 26.03 -6.34
C MET A 267 -11.63 27.16 -5.69
N ILE A 268 -11.56 28.29 -6.38
CA ILE A 268 -11.06 29.55 -5.83
C ILE A 268 -12.25 30.45 -5.59
N ALA A 269 -12.44 30.84 -4.33
CA ALA A 269 -13.52 31.74 -3.93
C ALA A 269 -12.94 33.05 -3.38
N HIS A 270 -13.65 34.15 -3.62
CA HIS A 270 -13.30 35.49 -3.18
C HIS A 270 -14.46 36.15 -2.44
N SER A 271 -14.13 36.89 -1.40
CA SER A 271 -15.02 37.79 -0.69
C SER A 271 -14.32 39.12 -0.38
N LYS A 272 -15.11 40.21 -0.30
CA LYS A 272 -14.61 41.49 0.22
C LYS A 272 -14.66 41.57 1.75
N GLN A 273 -15.39 40.66 2.40
CA GLN A 273 -15.45 40.58 3.83
C GLN A 273 -14.28 39.82 4.41
N ASP A 274 -13.82 40.21 5.57
CA ASP A 274 -12.74 39.54 6.29
C ASP A 274 -13.28 38.24 6.94
N ILE A 275 -12.41 37.25 7.12
CA ILE A 275 -12.68 36.06 7.92
C ILE A 275 -12.94 36.51 9.38
N LYS A 276 -13.87 35.87 10.06
CA LYS A 276 -14.15 36.10 11.48
C LYS A 276 -14.30 34.76 12.19
N ASP A 277 -13.54 34.59 13.26
CA ASP A 277 -13.60 33.37 14.10
C ASP A 277 -13.48 32.06 13.26
N GLU A 278 -12.56 32.04 12.32
CA GLU A 278 -12.35 30.92 11.38
C GLU A 278 -13.59 30.55 10.52
N LYS A 279 -14.60 31.41 10.46
CA LYS A 279 -15.82 31.23 9.67
C LYS A 279 -15.67 31.90 8.31
N LEU A 280 -16.13 31.18 7.28
CA LEU A 280 -16.15 31.73 5.92
C LEU A 280 -17.15 32.90 5.80
N PRO A 281 -16.78 33.95 5.05
CA PRO A 281 -17.72 35.03 4.69
C PRO A 281 -18.94 34.48 3.94
N GLU A 282 -20.11 35.16 4.16
CA GLU A 282 -21.37 34.77 3.53
C GLU A 282 -21.46 35.19 2.06
N ASP A 283 -20.69 36.21 1.65
CA ASP A 283 -20.65 36.78 0.29
C ASP A 283 -19.61 36.14 -0.63
N LEU A 284 -19.11 34.95 -0.30
CA LEU A 284 -18.15 34.23 -1.13
C LEU A 284 -18.69 33.99 -2.54
N SER A 285 -17.89 34.35 -3.54
CA SER A 285 -18.16 34.08 -4.94
C SER A 285 -17.04 33.28 -5.58
N PHE A 286 -17.36 32.30 -6.41
CA PHE A 286 -16.34 31.55 -7.15
C PHE A 286 -15.77 32.41 -8.27
N ILE A 287 -14.44 32.49 -8.32
CA ILE A 287 -13.69 33.30 -9.29
C ILE A 287 -12.85 32.47 -10.23
N GLY A 288 -12.64 31.20 -9.93
CA GLY A 288 -11.86 30.30 -10.77
C GLY A 288 -11.79 28.88 -10.23
N VAL A 289 -11.11 28.02 -10.97
CA VAL A 289 -10.89 26.61 -10.64
C VAL A 289 -9.49 26.20 -11.01
N ILE A 290 -8.89 25.34 -10.18
CA ILE A 290 -7.59 24.72 -10.39
C ILE A 290 -7.82 23.23 -10.57
N ASN A 291 -7.38 22.68 -11.68
CA ASN A 291 -7.34 21.23 -11.91
C ASN A 291 -5.98 20.69 -11.51
N ILE A 292 -5.98 19.68 -10.66
CA ILE A 292 -4.79 18.99 -10.18
C ILE A 292 -4.89 17.54 -10.61
N GLU A 293 -3.80 16.98 -11.10
CA GLU A 293 -3.69 15.58 -11.47
C GLU A 293 -2.57 14.88 -10.70
N ASP A 294 -2.80 13.59 -10.41
CA ASP A 294 -1.76 12.73 -9.88
C ASP A 294 -0.86 12.26 -11.03
N GLU A 295 0.43 12.43 -10.92
CA GLU A 295 1.39 11.96 -11.92
C GLU A 295 1.39 10.43 -12.00
N ILE A 296 1.00 9.87 -13.14
CA ILE A 296 1.01 8.43 -13.39
C ILE A 296 2.44 7.96 -13.65
N LYS A 297 2.84 6.83 -13.04
CA LYS A 297 4.15 6.20 -13.31
C LYS A 297 4.26 5.80 -14.77
N LYS A 298 5.43 6.01 -15.37
CA LYS A 298 5.68 5.77 -16.80
C LYS A 298 5.46 4.31 -17.22
N ASP A 299 5.72 3.37 -16.32
CA ASP A 299 5.59 1.93 -16.52
C ASP A 299 4.21 1.36 -16.11
N ALA A 300 3.34 2.18 -15.52
CA ALA A 300 2.04 1.73 -14.99
C ALA A 300 1.19 1.00 -16.03
N GLN A 301 1.09 1.56 -17.25
CA GLN A 301 0.29 0.95 -18.31
C GLN A 301 0.85 -0.39 -18.77
N GLU A 302 2.18 -0.51 -18.87
CA GLU A 302 2.85 -1.76 -19.25
C GLU A 302 2.63 -2.84 -18.19
N VAL A 303 2.79 -2.50 -16.92
CA VAL A 303 2.58 -3.40 -15.78
C VAL A 303 1.13 -3.90 -15.72
N LEU A 304 0.15 -3.00 -15.85
CA LEU A 304 -1.27 -3.38 -15.86
C LEU A 304 -1.60 -4.30 -17.04
N ASN A 305 -1.07 -4.01 -18.22
CA ASN A 305 -1.25 -4.86 -19.40
C ASN A 305 -0.60 -6.23 -19.22
N TRP A 306 0.55 -6.31 -18.53
CA TRP A 306 1.20 -7.57 -18.21
C TRP A 306 0.29 -8.45 -17.33
N PHE A 307 -0.31 -7.90 -16.26
CA PHE A 307 -1.24 -8.65 -15.41
C PHE A 307 -2.47 -9.13 -16.20
N LYS A 308 -3.06 -8.28 -17.05
CA LYS A 308 -4.18 -8.68 -17.92
C LYS A 308 -3.84 -9.83 -18.86
N ARG A 309 -2.63 -9.83 -19.45
CA ARG A 309 -2.17 -10.92 -20.34
C ARG A 309 -1.94 -12.23 -19.60
N ASN A 310 -1.74 -12.19 -18.28
CA ASN A 310 -1.58 -13.35 -17.43
C ASN A 310 -2.87 -13.74 -16.69
N ASP A 311 -4.03 -13.32 -17.20
CA ASP A 311 -5.36 -13.63 -16.67
C ASP A 311 -5.60 -13.20 -15.21
N VAL A 312 -4.84 -12.19 -14.74
CA VAL A 312 -5.03 -11.59 -13.41
C VAL A 312 -6.03 -10.44 -13.53
N LYS A 313 -7.12 -10.51 -12.80
CA LYS A 313 -8.11 -9.42 -12.69
C LYS A 313 -7.54 -8.28 -11.87
N ILE A 314 -7.79 -7.04 -12.29
CA ILE A 314 -7.33 -5.83 -11.63
C ILE A 314 -8.55 -5.07 -11.12
#